data_45a23b7a7e8e87a43674328808fd47b8
#
_entry.id   45a23b7a7e8e87a43674328808fd47b8
#
_cell.length_a   1.000
_cell.length_b   1.000
_cell.length_c   1.000
_cell.angle_alpha   90.00
_cell.angle_beta   90.00
_cell.angle_gamma   90.00
#
_symmetry.space_group_name_H-M   'P 1'
#
loop_
_entity.id
_entity.type
_entity.pdbx_description
1 polymer ?
#
loop_
_entity_poly.entity_id
_entity_poly.type
_entity_poly.pdbx_seq_one_letter_code
_entity_poly.pdbx_strand_id
1 'polypeptide(L)'
;DKDCIMKIIQIIYSLCPGGAEKFVVDLSNQLATMGHDVTLCMLRDVTDESLTFNKQFLQSNVKLHSMKFSRGFSWGKCRSVEKYIQNERPDVVHCHLNVPYVYRLALCCKKIKFFHTLHSVASNTGGTGLQYQLNRLFYNHNWIRPICISKLCKDSYEDYYKLYNAPFINNGRALVAASPYYEETKREVESYKTSPDTRIFIHVARFNPLKDQQLLVDSFNRLNQENIDFTLLVIGSDYDCEEGQKLQQVACSKIHFLGKKNNVNDYLYCADAFCLTSVYEGLPISLLEALSCGVTPICTSVGGIPDVVIDNVSGYLSINRTISGYMEAVKRFLTYPLPRKELIRYYHKHYSMAVCAKKYVNLYEQ
;
A
#
# COMPACT_ATOMS: atom_id res chain seq x y z
N ASP A 1 4.38 3.86 -31.84
CA ASP A 1 3.07 3.29 -31.53
C ASP A 1 2.26 4.39 -30.83
N LYS A 2 1.14 4.79 -31.43
CA LYS A 2 0.18 5.69 -30.76
C LYS A 2 -0.49 4.85 -29.69
N ASP A 3 -0.13 5.05 -28.44
CA ASP A 3 -0.85 4.45 -27.30
C ASP A 3 -2.32 4.82 -27.47
N CYS A 4 -3.21 3.82 -27.56
CA CYS A 4 -4.63 4.04 -27.73
C CYS A 4 -5.19 4.68 -26.45
N ILE A 5 -5.75 5.88 -26.56
CA ILE A 5 -6.38 6.55 -25.42
C ILE A 5 -7.61 5.72 -25.02
N MET A 6 -7.60 5.18 -23.82
CA MET A 6 -8.72 4.41 -23.26
C MET A 6 -9.55 5.27 -22.30
N LYS A 7 -10.85 5.04 -22.28
CA LYS A 7 -11.74 5.55 -21.24
C LYS A 7 -11.87 4.51 -20.14
N ILE A 8 -11.39 4.83 -18.94
CA ILE A 8 -11.23 3.91 -17.82
C ILE A 8 -12.06 4.35 -16.62
N ILE A 9 -12.88 3.47 -16.08
CA ILE A 9 -13.60 3.70 -14.82
C ILE A 9 -12.97 2.81 -13.75
N GLN A 10 -12.37 3.44 -12.73
CA GLN A 10 -11.92 2.79 -11.49
C GLN A 10 -13.04 2.82 -10.48
N ILE A 11 -13.45 1.67 -9.92
CA ILE A 11 -14.56 1.58 -8.95
C ILE A 11 -14.00 1.20 -7.58
N ILE A 12 -14.29 2.02 -6.57
CA ILE A 12 -13.94 1.75 -5.17
C ILE A 12 -15.08 2.10 -4.23
N TYR A 13 -15.12 1.47 -3.05
CA TYR A 13 -16.19 1.71 -2.08
C TYR A 13 -16.11 3.12 -1.47
N SER A 14 -14.96 3.51 -0.95
CA SER A 14 -14.69 4.80 -0.32
C SER A 14 -13.24 5.22 -0.54
N LEU A 15 -12.85 6.40 -0.10
CA LEU A 15 -11.48 6.90 -0.12
C LEU A 15 -10.93 7.12 1.31
N CYS A 16 -11.31 6.25 2.25
CA CYS A 16 -10.81 6.25 3.62
C CYS A 16 -9.28 6.10 3.69
N PRO A 17 -8.66 6.37 4.84
CA PRO A 17 -7.26 6.00 5.05
C PRO A 17 -7.05 4.49 4.90
N GLY A 18 -6.38 4.07 3.84
CA GLY A 18 -6.13 2.65 3.55
C GLY A 18 -5.20 2.47 2.36
N GLY A 19 -4.53 1.31 2.29
CA GLY A 19 -3.57 1.01 1.23
C GLY A 19 -4.23 0.83 -0.14
N ALA A 20 -5.38 0.16 -0.20
CA ALA A 20 -6.13 -0.04 -1.44
C ALA A 20 -6.66 1.29 -2.00
N GLU A 21 -7.21 2.14 -1.14
CA GLU A 21 -7.76 3.44 -1.47
C GLU A 21 -6.67 4.38 -1.99
N LYS A 22 -5.52 4.41 -1.32
CA LYS A 22 -4.37 5.20 -1.77
C LYS A 22 -3.81 4.70 -3.09
N PHE A 23 -3.71 3.37 -3.26
CA PHE A 23 -3.28 2.76 -4.51
C PHE A 23 -4.16 3.15 -5.70
N VAL A 24 -5.49 3.11 -5.52
CA VAL A 24 -6.44 3.45 -6.60
C VAL A 24 -6.31 4.90 -7.01
N VAL A 25 -6.12 5.81 -6.06
CA VAL A 25 -5.87 7.24 -6.35
C VAL A 25 -4.56 7.41 -7.13
N ASP A 26 -3.47 6.79 -6.68
CA ASP A 26 -2.17 6.89 -7.35
C ASP A 26 -2.21 6.27 -8.76
N LEU A 27 -2.88 5.12 -8.93
CA LEU A 27 -3.07 4.48 -10.24
C LEU A 27 -3.91 5.35 -11.17
N SER A 28 -5.01 5.92 -10.68
CA SER A 28 -5.88 6.81 -11.47
C SER A 28 -5.12 8.05 -11.95
N ASN A 29 -4.37 8.69 -11.06
CA ASN A 29 -3.53 9.83 -11.40
C ASN A 29 -2.49 9.47 -12.48
N GLN A 30 -1.81 8.34 -12.32
CA GLN A 30 -0.78 7.92 -13.26
C GLN A 30 -1.36 7.56 -14.64
N LEU A 31 -2.49 6.87 -14.69
CA LEU A 31 -3.19 6.56 -15.95
C LEU A 31 -3.64 7.85 -16.67
N ALA A 32 -4.16 8.83 -15.92
CA ALA A 32 -4.53 10.14 -16.49
C ALA A 32 -3.30 10.93 -16.96
N THR A 33 -2.15 10.82 -16.28
CA THR A 33 -0.87 11.40 -16.72
C THR A 33 -0.36 10.73 -18.00
N MET A 34 -0.66 9.45 -18.22
CA MET A 34 -0.36 8.73 -19.45
C MET A 34 -1.31 9.08 -20.62
N GLY A 35 -2.30 9.95 -20.40
CA GLY A 35 -3.20 10.46 -21.44
C GLY A 35 -4.53 9.73 -21.54
N HIS A 36 -4.84 8.76 -20.66
CA HIS A 36 -6.13 8.10 -20.65
C HIS A 36 -7.24 8.97 -20.02
N ASP A 37 -8.50 8.81 -20.47
CA ASP A 37 -9.69 9.43 -19.83
C ASP A 37 -10.12 8.62 -18.61
N VAL A 38 -9.72 9.07 -17.41
CA VAL A 38 -9.91 8.31 -16.17
C VAL A 38 -10.99 8.92 -15.30
N THR A 39 -11.94 8.07 -14.89
CA THR A 39 -12.93 8.41 -13.87
C THR A 39 -12.74 7.50 -12.65
N LEU A 40 -12.57 8.10 -11.48
CA LEU A 40 -12.64 7.41 -10.19
C LEU A 40 -14.09 7.45 -9.68
N CYS A 41 -14.75 6.30 -9.71
CA CYS A 41 -16.12 6.13 -9.25
C CYS A 41 -16.14 5.60 -7.82
N MET A 42 -16.51 6.47 -6.88
CA MET A 42 -16.69 6.13 -5.47
C MET A 42 -18.15 5.72 -5.23
N LEU A 43 -18.36 4.56 -4.59
CA LEU A 43 -19.71 4.08 -4.32
C LEU A 43 -20.41 4.85 -3.19
N ARG A 44 -19.65 5.31 -2.18
CA ARG A 44 -20.15 6.11 -1.05
C ARG A 44 -20.27 7.58 -1.41
N ASP A 45 -20.86 8.35 -0.50
CA ASP A 45 -21.03 9.79 -0.71
C ASP A 45 -19.68 10.52 -0.52
N VAL A 46 -19.32 11.34 -1.50
CA VAL A 46 -18.09 12.14 -1.52
C VAL A 46 -18.16 13.36 -0.57
N THR A 47 -19.34 13.70 -0.05
CA THR A 47 -19.54 14.77 0.93
C THR A 47 -19.27 14.33 2.36
N ASP A 48 -19.18 13.02 2.62
CA ASP A 48 -18.79 12.46 3.92
C ASP A 48 -17.27 12.51 4.08
N GLU A 49 -16.76 13.48 4.80
CA GLU A 49 -15.31 13.70 5.02
C GLU A 49 -14.62 12.51 5.65
N SER A 50 -15.32 11.74 6.50
CA SER A 50 -14.77 10.52 7.10
C SER A 50 -14.43 9.44 6.08
N LEU A 51 -15.04 9.49 4.89
CA LEU A 51 -14.88 8.53 3.80
C LEU A 51 -14.00 9.03 2.65
N THR A 52 -13.41 10.24 2.75
CA THR A 52 -12.78 10.92 1.61
C THR A 52 -11.34 11.36 1.85
N PHE A 53 -10.67 10.82 2.86
CA PHE A 53 -9.30 11.20 3.23
C PHE A 53 -8.34 11.21 2.02
N ASN A 54 -8.36 10.18 1.18
CA ASN A 54 -7.46 10.08 0.03
C ASN A 54 -7.86 10.96 -1.16
N LYS A 55 -9.04 11.62 -1.14
CA LYS A 55 -9.49 12.54 -2.19
C LYS A 55 -8.52 13.72 -2.39
N GLN A 56 -7.90 14.21 -1.32
CA GLN A 56 -6.94 15.31 -1.39
C GLN A 56 -5.71 15.03 -2.30
N PHE A 57 -5.42 13.75 -2.57
CA PHE A 57 -4.32 13.33 -3.43
C PHE A 57 -4.75 13.08 -4.89
N LEU A 58 -6.03 13.25 -5.20
CA LEU A 58 -6.54 13.08 -6.56
C LEU A 58 -6.19 14.32 -7.40
N GLN A 59 -5.59 14.08 -8.57
CA GLN A 59 -5.25 15.16 -9.50
C GLN A 59 -6.47 15.68 -10.24
N SER A 60 -6.43 16.93 -10.68
CA SER A 60 -7.54 17.61 -11.34
C SER A 60 -7.92 17.03 -12.73
N ASN A 61 -7.01 16.29 -13.36
CA ASN A 61 -7.25 15.59 -14.63
C ASN A 61 -7.97 14.24 -14.46
N VAL A 62 -8.21 13.77 -13.23
CA VAL A 62 -9.03 12.60 -12.94
C VAL A 62 -10.44 13.05 -12.54
N LYS A 63 -11.45 12.54 -13.25
CA LYS A 63 -12.85 12.81 -12.92
C LYS A 63 -13.23 12.03 -11.66
N LEU A 64 -13.83 12.68 -10.67
CA LEU A 64 -14.38 12.01 -9.49
C LEU A 64 -15.91 11.93 -9.61
N HIS A 65 -16.44 10.70 -9.63
CA HIS A 65 -17.88 10.45 -9.59
C HIS A 65 -18.29 9.75 -8.29
N SER A 66 -19.42 10.16 -7.70
CA SER A 66 -19.95 9.57 -6.47
C SER A 66 -21.34 9.01 -6.71
N MET A 67 -21.53 7.72 -6.40
CA MET A 67 -22.84 7.06 -6.48
C MET A 67 -23.74 7.40 -5.28
N LYS A 68 -23.20 8.00 -4.22
CA LYS A 68 -23.89 8.41 -2.97
C LYS A 68 -24.66 7.27 -2.28
N PHE A 69 -24.13 6.05 -2.34
CA PHE A 69 -24.82 4.90 -1.72
C PHE A 69 -24.68 4.91 -0.19
N SER A 70 -25.78 4.58 0.49
CA SER A 70 -25.76 4.19 1.90
C SER A 70 -25.02 2.85 2.09
N ARG A 71 -24.72 2.46 3.33
CA ARG A 71 -24.16 1.11 3.62
C ARG A 71 -25.07 -0.01 3.13
N GLY A 72 -24.48 -1.17 2.88
CA GLY A 72 -25.17 -2.38 2.47
C GLY A 72 -25.32 -2.53 0.96
N PHE A 73 -25.54 -3.77 0.53
CA PHE A 73 -25.76 -4.19 -0.84
C PHE A 73 -27.24 -4.14 -1.19
N SER A 74 -27.59 -3.74 -2.43
CA SER A 74 -28.93 -3.91 -2.99
C SER A 74 -28.87 -4.02 -4.51
N TRP A 75 -29.84 -4.72 -5.10
CA TRP A 75 -29.98 -4.84 -6.55
C TRP A 75 -30.23 -3.50 -7.25
N GLY A 76 -30.92 -2.56 -6.56
CA GLY A 76 -31.11 -1.20 -7.07
C GLY A 76 -29.80 -0.45 -7.27
N LYS A 77 -28.85 -0.61 -6.34
CA LYS A 77 -27.51 -0.04 -6.45
C LYS A 77 -26.73 -0.65 -7.61
N CYS A 78 -26.84 -1.96 -7.85
CA CYS A 78 -26.22 -2.60 -9.01
C CYS A 78 -26.75 -2.00 -10.32
N ARG A 79 -28.07 -1.85 -10.45
CA ARG A 79 -28.70 -1.21 -11.62
C ARG A 79 -28.24 0.23 -11.82
N SER A 80 -28.05 1.00 -10.76
CA SER A 80 -27.53 2.37 -10.84
C SER A 80 -26.09 2.40 -11.35
N VAL A 81 -25.21 1.53 -10.86
CA VAL A 81 -23.83 1.40 -11.37
C VAL A 81 -23.82 0.97 -12.83
N GLU A 82 -24.65 -0.02 -13.20
CA GLU A 82 -24.77 -0.48 -14.58
C GLU A 82 -25.22 0.64 -15.52
N LYS A 83 -26.28 1.39 -15.14
CA LYS A 83 -26.76 2.52 -15.93
C LYS A 83 -25.70 3.60 -16.09
N TYR A 84 -24.94 3.88 -15.04
CA TYR A 84 -23.84 4.83 -15.09
C TYR A 84 -22.77 4.36 -16.09
N ILE A 85 -22.28 3.11 -15.97
CA ILE A 85 -21.27 2.54 -16.87
C ILE A 85 -21.78 2.53 -18.33
N GLN A 86 -23.03 2.15 -18.57
CA GLN A 86 -23.62 2.12 -19.92
C GLN A 86 -23.70 3.52 -20.54
N ASN A 87 -23.99 4.56 -19.74
CA ASN A 87 -24.04 5.94 -20.22
C ASN A 87 -22.63 6.45 -20.54
N GLU A 88 -21.64 6.13 -19.72
CA GLU A 88 -20.26 6.55 -19.89
C GLU A 88 -19.53 5.82 -21.03
N ARG A 89 -19.94 4.60 -21.38
CA ARG A 89 -19.35 3.75 -22.43
C ARG A 89 -17.84 3.64 -22.34
N PRO A 90 -17.28 3.20 -21.19
CA PRO A 90 -15.84 3.05 -21.04
C PRO A 90 -15.33 1.85 -21.83
N ASP A 91 -14.01 1.85 -22.12
CA ASP A 91 -13.29 0.69 -22.66
C ASP A 91 -13.00 -0.31 -21.53
N VAL A 92 -12.72 0.22 -20.34
CA VAL A 92 -12.28 -0.56 -19.17
C VAL A 92 -13.08 -0.15 -17.92
N VAL A 93 -13.54 -1.16 -17.19
CA VAL A 93 -14.06 -1.02 -15.81
C VAL A 93 -13.20 -1.85 -14.88
N HIS A 94 -12.53 -1.19 -13.95
CA HIS A 94 -11.65 -1.82 -13.00
C HIS A 94 -12.18 -1.67 -11.57
N CYS A 95 -12.53 -2.78 -10.95
CA CYS A 95 -13.07 -2.84 -9.59
C CYS A 95 -11.96 -3.06 -8.57
N HIS A 96 -12.04 -2.33 -7.45
CA HIS A 96 -11.21 -2.51 -6.28
C HIS A 96 -12.11 -2.84 -5.10
N LEU A 97 -12.03 -4.06 -4.57
CA LEU A 97 -12.79 -4.59 -3.43
C LEU A 97 -14.29 -4.89 -3.65
N ASN A 98 -14.94 -4.36 -4.70
CA ASN A 98 -16.40 -4.39 -4.83
C ASN A 98 -16.90 -4.90 -6.20
N VAL A 99 -16.63 -6.16 -6.49
CA VAL A 99 -16.99 -6.81 -7.77
C VAL A 99 -18.48 -7.04 -8.00
N PRO A 100 -19.32 -7.34 -6.97
CA PRO A 100 -20.73 -7.71 -7.21
C PRO A 100 -21.57 -6.69 -8.01
N TYR A 101 -21.18 -5.42 -7.95
CA TYR A 101 -21.88 -4.34 -8.66
C TYR A 101 -21.80 -4.40 -10.18
N VAL A 102 -20.87 -5.19 -10.73
CA VAL A 102 -20.64 -5.26 -12.20
C VAL A 102 -20.90 -6.64 -12.80
N TYR A 103 -21.30 -7.65 -12.03
CA TYR A 103 -21.49 -9.03 -12.52
C TYR A 103 -22.40 -9.10 -13.74
N ARG A 104 -23.61 -8.53 -13.65
CA ARG A 104 -24.56 -8.61 -14.76
C ARG A 104 -24.03 -7.92 -16.02
N LEU A 105 -23.38 -6.78 -15.86
CA LEU A 105 -22.84 -6.05 -16.99
C LEU A 105 -21.66 -6.80 -17.64
N ALA A 106 -20.81 -7.42 -16.84
CA ALA A 106 -19.70 -8.25 -17.34
C ALA A 106 -20.18 -9.48 -18.15
N LEU A 107 -21.39 -10.01 -17.84
CA LEU A 107 -22.01 -11.06 -18.65
C LEU A 107 -22.56 -10.55 -19.98
N CYS A 108 -23.19 -9.38 -19.96
CA CYS A 108 -24.00 -8.89 -21.09
C CYS A 108 -23.22 -8.00 -22.06
N CYS A 109 -22.15 -7.36 -21.62
CA CYS A 109 -21.42 -6.36 -22.39
C CYS A 109 -20.00 -6.81 -22.75
N LYS A 110 -19.84 -7.40 -23.93
CA LYS A 110 -18.54 -7.88 -24.44
C LYS A 110 -17.60 -6.76 -24.94
N LYS A 111 -18.10 -5.53 -25.07
CA LYS A 111 -17.29 -4.39 -25.53
C LYS A 111 -16.48 -3.74 -24.43
N ILE A 112 -16.84 -3.96 -23.17
CA ILE A 112 -16.16 -3.41 -22.00
C ILE A 112 -15.34 -4.52 -21.37
N LYS A 113 -14.06 -4.23 -21.08
CA LYS A 113 -13.18 -5.15 -20.36
C LYS A 113 -13.30 -4.90 -18.85
N PHE A 114 -13.54 -5.97 -18.09
CA PHE A 114 -13.73 -5.90 -16.64
C PHE A 114 -12.54 -6.52 -15.91
N PHE A 115 -12.01 -5.77 -14.93
CA PHE A 115 -10.91 -6.21 -14.09
C PHE A 115 -11.26 -6.09 -12.60
N HIS A 116 -10.60 -6.91 -11.80
CA HIS A 116 -10.68 -6.84 -10.33
C HIS A 116 -9.32 -7.02 -9.69
N THR A 117 -8.82 -6.00 -9.00
CA THR A 117 -7.62 -6.12 -8.19
C THR A 117 -7.94 -6.64 -6.80
N LEU A 118 -7.32 -7.76 -6.43
CA LEU A 118 -7.35 -8.32 -5.08
C LEU A 118 -6.26 -7.65 -4.23
N HIS A 119 -6.68 -6.82 -3.27
CA HIS A 119 -5.77 -6.05 -2.40
C HIS A 119 -5.31 -6.79 -1.15
N SER A 120 -5.68 -8.06 -0.99
CA SER A 120 -5.30 -8.93 0.12
C SER A 120 -5.37 -10.39 -0.32
N VAL A 121 -5.07 -11.32 0.59
CA VAL A 121 -5.27 -12.75 0.33
C VAL A 121 -6.73 -13.05 -0.01
N ALA A 122 -6.94 -13.97 -0.94
CA ALA A 122 -8.27 -14.24 -1.51
C ALA A 122 -9.28 -14.72 -0.46
N SER A 123 -8.84 -15.43 0.58
CA SER A 123 -9.69 -15.87 1.70
C SER A 123 -10.35 -14.70 2.46
N ASN A 124 -9.69 -13.52 2.50
CA ASN A 124 -10.20 -12.35 3.21
C ASN A 124 -11.12 -11.47 2.34
N THR A 125 -10.93 -11.48 1.03
CA THR A 125 -11.62 -10.58 0.09
C THR A 125 -12.51 -11.29 -0.91
N GLY A 126 -12.35 -12.60 -1.07
CA GLY A 126 -13.03 -13.42 -2.08
C GLY A 126 -14.51 -13.71 -1.80
N GLY A 127 -15.00 -13.33 -0.61
CA GLY A 127 -16.36 -13.67 -0.17
C GLY A 127 -16.52 -15.14 0.19
N THR A 128 -17.66 -15.48 0.75
CA THR A 128 -18.02 -16.88 1.12
C THR A 128 -19.34 -17.27 0.45
N GLY A 129 -19.67 -18.55 0.47
CA GLY A 129 -20.94 -19.05 -0.07
C GLY A 129 -21.20 -18.66 -1.53
N LEU A 130 -22.32 -18.02 -1.80
CA LEU A 130 -22.74 -17.63 -3.14
C LEU A 130 -21.75 -16.63 -3.79
N GLN A 131 -21.22 -15.69 -3.03
CA GLN A 131 -20.27 -14.71 -3.57
C GLN A 131 -18.98 -15.39 -4.04
N TYR A 132 -18.46 -16.37 -3.29
CA TYR A 132 -17.32 -17.18 -3.70
C TYR A 132 -17.58 -17.88 -5.04
N GLN A 133 -18.76 -18.55 -5.16
CA GLN A 133 -19.12 -19.29 -6.38
C GLN A 133 -19.23 -18.36 -7.58
N LEU A 134 -19.85 -17.20 -7.40
CA LEU A 134 -19.96 -16.19 -8.47
C LEU A 134 -18.57 -15.65 -8.85
N ASN A 135 -17.75 -15.23 -7.89
CA ASN A 135 -16.39 -14.77 -8.17
C ASN A 135 -15.60 -15.83 -8.97
N ARG A 136 -15.63 -17.09 -8.50
CA ARG A 136 -14.93 -18.20 -9.14
C ARG A 136 -15.44 -18.42 -10.58
N LEU A 137 -16.75 -18.36 -10.81
CA LEU A 137 -17.34 -18.49 -12.14
C LEU A 137 -16.86 -17.36 -13.07
N PHE A 138 -16.96 -16.10 -12.63
CA PHE A 138 -16.58 -14.94 -13.42
C PHE A 138 -15.08 -14.92 -13.76
N TYR A 139 -14.22 -15.30 -12.81
CA TYR A 139 -12.78 -15.36 -13.02
C TYR A 139 -12.40 -16.52 -13.94
N ASN A 140 -13.00 -17.70 -13.78
CA ASN A 140 -12.75 -18.87 -14.63
C ASN A 140 -13.04 -18.61 -16.11
N HIS A 141 -14.11 -17.85 -16.40
CA HIS A 141 -14.49 -17.49 -17.77
C HIS A 141 -13.85 -16.18 -18.26
N ASN A 142 -13.01 -15.54 -17.47
CA ASN A 142 -12.41 -14.23 -17.75
C ASN A 142 -13.46 -13.13 -18.08
N TRP A 143 -14.71 -13.27 -17.62
CA TRP A 143 -15.71 -12.21 -17.73
C TRP A 143 -15.35 -11.01 -16.85
N ILE A 144 -14.65 -11.28 -15.74
CA ILE A 144 -13.90 -10.31 -14.93
C ILE A 144 -12.51 -10.89 -14.73
N ARG A 145 -11.48 -10.19 -15.18
CA ARG A 145 -10.08 -10.65 -15.05
C ARG A 145 -9.54 -10.29 -13.67
N PRO A 146 -9.18 -11.27 -12.82
CA PRO A 146 -8.59 -11.01 -11.53
C PRO A 146 -7.14 -10.56 -11.68
N ILE A 147 -6.67 -9.69 -10.78
CA ILE A 147 -5.27 -9.23 -10.72
C ILE A 147 -4.80 -9.33 -9.27
N CYS A 148 -3.69 -10.00 -9.03
CA CYS A 148 -3.07 -10.13 -7.72
C CYS A 148 -1.96 -9.08 -7.53
N ILE A 149 -1.83 -8.51 -6.34
CA ILE A 149 -0.89 -7.42 -6.05
C ILE A 149 0.48 -7.88 -5.52
N SER A 150 0.62 -9.16 -5.20
CA SER A 150 1.83 -9.78 -4.69
C SER A 150 1.83 -11.28 -5.01
N LYS A 151 3.00 -11.92 -4.89
CA LYS A 151 3.09 -13.38 -5.03
C LYS A 151 2.22 -14.09 -4.00
N LEU A 152 2.25 -13.66 -2.75
CA LEU A 152 1.39 -14.21 -1.69
C LEU A 152 -0.10 -14.11 -2.04
N CYS A 153 -0.55 -12.96 -2.58
CA CYS A 153 -1.92 -12.78 -3.03
C CYS A 153 -2.26 -13.76 -4.16
N LYS A 154 -1.33 -13.98 -5.10
CA LYS A 154 -1.50 -14.94 -6.19
C LYS A 154 -1.58 -16.37 -5.68
N ASP A 155 -0.65 -16.80 -4.84
CA ASP A 155 -0.65 -18.14 -4.25
C ASP A 155 -1.97 -18.39 -3.47
N SER A 156 -2.42 -17.40 -2.69
CA SER A 156 -3.72 -17.46 -2.02
C SER A 156 -4.91 -17.52 -2.98
N TYR A 157 -4.86 -16.82 -4.11
CA TYR A 157 -5.89 -16.87 -5.15
C TYR A 157 -5.98 -18.26 -5.76
N GLU A 158 -4.83 -18.84 -6.13
CA GLU A 158 -4.73 -20.18 -6.70
C GLU A 158 -5.24 -21.24 -5.73
N ASP A 159 -4.88 -21.13 -4.45
CA ASP A 159 -5.36 -22.03 -3.40
C ASP A 159 -6.87 -21.89 -3.13
N TYR A 160 -7.36 -20.68 -3.06
CA TYR A 160 -8.74 -20.40 -2.67
C TYR A 160 -9.73 -20.74 -3.80
N TYR A 161 -9.48 -20.25 -5.03
CA TYR A 161 -10.37 -20.46 -6.17
C TYR A 161 -10.05 -21.69 -6.99
N LYS A 162 -8.86 -22.31 -6.81
CA LYS A 162 -8.32 -23.37 -7.68
C LYS A 162 -8.31 -22.95 -9.16
N LEU A 163 -7.87 -21.72 -9.40
CA LEU A 163 -7.69 -21.08 -10.71
C LEU A 163 -6.27 -20.53 -10.83
N TYR A 164 -5.70 -20.57 -12.05
CA TYR A 164 -4.29 -20.22 -12.31
C TYR A 164 -4.16 -19.09 -13.35
N ASN A 165 -5.24 -18.35 -13.61
CA ASN A 165 -5.33 -17.36 -14.66
C ASN A 165 -5.14 -15.90 -14.18
N ALA A 166 -4.86 -15.66 -12.89
CA ALA A 166 -4.64 -14.32 -12.38
C ALA A 166 -3.19 -13.86 -12.64
N PRO A 167 -2.97 -12.79 -13.42
CA PRO A 167 -1.68 -12.13 -13.47
C PRO A 167 -1.36 -11.49 -12.13
N PHE A 168 -0.07 -11.31 -11.88
CA PHE A 168 0.40 -10.62 -10.71
C PHE A 168 1.11 -9.31 -11.11
N ILE A 169 0.66 -8.22 -10.54
CA ILE A 169 1.23 -6.88 -10.74
C ILE A 169 1.52 -6.31 -9.36
N ASN A 170 2.81 -6.20 -9.00
CA ASN A 170 3.20 -5.56 -7.75
C ASN A 170 2.60 -4.16 -7.65
N ASN A 171 2.07 -3.84 -6.48
CA ASN A 171 1.66 -2.47 -6.20
C ASN A 171 2.80 -1.52 -6.48
N GLY A 172 2.48 -0.45 -7.21
CA GLY A 172 3.33 0.71 -7.32
C GLY A 172 2.98 1.75 -6.26
N ARG A 173 3.89 2.67 -6.05
CA ARG A 173 3.67 3.84 -5.22
C ARG A 173 4.10 5.09 -6.00
N ALA A 174 3.34 6.17 -5.90
CA ALA A 174 3.78 7.46 -6.41
C ALA A 174 4.97 7.96 -5.57
N LEU A 175 5.95 8.55 -6.22
CA LEU A 175 7.00 9.27 -5.53
C LEU A 175 6.36 10.42 -4.74
N VAL A 176 6.68 10.52 -3.47
CA VAL A 176 6.17 11.61 -2.65
C VAL A 176 7.31 12.58 -2.38
N ALA A 177 7.18 13.79 -2.90
CA ALA A 177 8.15 14.85 -2.68
C ALA A 177 8.15 15.32 -1.22
N ALA A 178 9.24 15.95 -0.81
CA ALA A 178 9.30 16.67 0.46
C ALA A 178 8.23 17.78 0.50
N SER A 179 7.65 18.00 1.67
CA SER A 179 6.66 19.03 1.90
C SER A 179 7.33 20.41 2.09
N PRO A 180 6.56 21.51 2.05
CA PRO A 180 7.09 22.82 2.41
C PRO A 180 7.66 22.90 3.83
N TYR A 181 7.31 21.96 4.71
CA TYR A 181 7.78 21.89 6.10
C TYR A 181 9.03 21.02 6.29
N TYR A 182 9.67 20.58 5.21
CA TYR A 182 10.84 19.66 5.27
C TYR A 182 11.97 20.19 6.15
N GLU A 183 12.34 21.48 6.01
CA GLU A 183 13.44 22.05 6.80
C GLU A 183 13.10 22.17 8.30
N GLU A 184 11.83 22.33 8.65
CA GLU A 184 11.37 22.29 10.05
C GLU A 184 11.45 20.87 10.60
N THR A 185 10.91 19.88 9.86
CA THR A 185 10.99 18.47 10.21
C THR A 185 12.43 17.99 10.35
N LYS A 186 13.32 18.43 9.45
CA LYS A 186 14.73 18.10 9.52
C LYS A 186 15.37 18.60 10.81
N ARG A 187 15.08 19.85 11.21
CA ARG A 187 15.56 20.40 12.50
C ARG A 187 14.99 19.64 13.70
N GLU A 188 13.71 19.24 13.65
CA GLU A 188 13.09 18.41 14.67
C GLU A 188 13.85 17.05 14.78
N VAL A 189 14.08 16.36 13.65
CA VAL A 189 14.78 15.06 13.64
C VAL A 189 16.22 15.18 14.11
N GLU A 190 16.94 16.22 13.68
CA GLU A 190 18.31 16.47 14.15
C GLU A 190 18.40 16.71 15.67
N SER A 191 17.35 17.28 16.28
CA SER A 191 17.30 17.50 17.74
C SER A 191 17.24 16.20 18.57
N TYR A 192 16.83 15.09 17.97
CA TYR A 192 16.81 13.78 18.63
C TYR A 192 18.14 13.05 18.58
N LYS A 193 19.10 13.51 17.80
CA LYS A 193 20.45 12.90 17.73
C LYS A 193 21.26 13.18 18.98
N THR A 194 22.00 12.18 19.43
CA THR A 194 22.95 12.31 20.54
C THR A 194 24.36 12.71 20.04
N SER A 195 24.65 12.43 18.76
CA SER A 195 25.91 12.80 18.10
C SER A 195 25.64 13.04 16.59
N PRO A 196 26.58 13.67 15.85
CA PRO A 196 26.47 13.81 14.40
C PRO A 196 26.35 12.47 13.66
N ASP A 197 26.92 11.40 14.21
CA ASP A 197 26.96 10.06 13.63
C ASP A 197 25.77 9.19 14.02
N THR A 198 24.87 9.69 14.92
CA THR A 198 23.68 8.97 15.36
C THR A 198 22.82 8.58 14.14
N ARG A 199 22.53 7.30 13.99
CA ARG A 199 21.66 6.78 12.93
C ARG A 199 20.19 6.95 13.28
N ILE A 200 19.42 7.47 12.33
CA ILE A 200 17.98 7.69 12.47
C ILE A 200 17.24 6.50 11.88
N PHE A 201 16.57 5.74 12.75
CA PHE A 201 15.64 4.69 12.39
C PHE A 201 14.20 5.24 12.44
N ILE A 202 13.35 4.77 11.55
CA ILE A 202 11.95 5.19 11.52
C ILE A 202 11.02 3.98 11.37
N HIS A 203 9.95 3.97 12.15
CA HIS A 203 8.82 3.04 12.01
C HIS A 203 7.56 3.83 11.67
N VAL A 204 6.85 3.43 10.61
CA VAL A 204 5.62 4.10 10.16
C VAL A 204 4.50 3.09 10.06
N ALA A 205 3.69 3.01 11.10
CA ALA A 205 2.47 2.22 11.14
C ALA A 205 1.57 2.65 12.32
N ARG A 206 0.26 2.49 12.18
CA ARG A 206 -0.65 2.56 13.34
C ARG A 206 -0.31 1.45 14.33
N PHE A 207 -0.58 1.67 15.60
CA PHE A 207 -0.46 0.62 16.61
C PHE A 207 -1.45 -0.51 16.32
N ASN A 208 -0.93 -1.73 16.16
CA ASN A 208 -1.76 -2.89 15.84
C ASN A 208 -0.98 -4.17 16.14
N PRO A 209 -1.59 -5.22 16.74
CA PRO A 209 -0.91 -6.48 17.03
C PRO A 209 -0.21 -7.13 15.82
N LEU A 210 -0.74 -6.95 14.60
CA LEU A 210 -0.12 -7.47 13.37
C LEU A 210 1.17 -6.74 12.99
N LYS A 211 1.44 -5.56 13.56
CA LYS A 211 2.68 -4.80 13.32
C LYS A 211 3.79 -5.14 14.32
N ASP A 212 3.44 -5.79 15.42
CA ASP A 212 4.35 -6.30 16.45
C ASP A 212 5.39 -5.24 16.90
N GLN A 213 4.87 -4.06 17.28
CA GLN A 213 5.72 -2.98 17.78
C GLN A 213 6.42 -3.34 19.10
N GLN A 214 5.95 -4.38 19.81
CA GLN A 214 6.64 -4.90 20.98
C GLN A 214 8.02 -5.46 20.59
N LEU A 215 8.09 -6.30 19.54
CA LEU A 215 9.37 -6.80 19.01
C LEU A 215 10.32 -5.66 18.61
N LEU A 216 9.79 -4.58 18.02
CA LEU A 216 10.58 -3.41 17.66
C LEU A 216 11.21 -2.75 18.88
N VAL A 217 10.38 -2.39 19.88
CA VAL A 217 10.81 -1.69 21.08
C VAL A 217 11.78 -2.55 21.89
N ASP A 218 11.51 -3.83 22.07
CA ASP A 218 12.38 -4.75 22.80
C ASP A 218 13.74 -4.91 22.12
N SER A 219 13.77 -4.98 20.78
CA SER A 219 15.02 -5.05 20.02
C SER A 219 15.86 -3.79 20.18
N PHE A 220 15.25 -2.61 20.10
CA PHE A 220 15.96 -1.34 20.27
C PHE A 220 16.34 -1.06 21.73
N ASN A 221 15.54 -1.48 22.71
CA ASN A 221 15.94 -1.48 24.11
C ASN A 221 17.20 -2.33 24.35
N ARG A 222 17.27 -3.51 23.71
CA ARG A 222 18.44 -4.38 23.81
C ARG A 222 19.68 -3.76 23.12
N LEU A 223 19.51 -3.13 21.95
CA LEU A 223 20.58 -2.37 21.28
C LEU A 223 21.11 -1.23 22.16
N ASN A 224 20.21 -0.54 22.89
CA ASN A 224 20.61 0.48 23.86
C ASN A 224 21.44 -0.08 25.03
N GLN A 225 21.08 -1.28 25.54
CA GLN A 225 21.86 -1.98 26.56
C GLN A 225 23.27 -2.37 26.07
N GLU A 226 23.41 -2.59 24.76
CA GLU A 226 24.72 -2.84 24.12
C GLU A 226 25.49 -1.54 23.76
N ASN A 227 25.02 -0.37 24.23
CA ASN A 227 25.59 0.96 23.98
C ASN A 227 25.67 1.35 22.48
N ILE A 228 24.79 0.82 21.65
CA ILE A 228 24.70 1.22 20.24
C ILE A 228 24.05 2.62 20.16
N ASP A 229 24.64 3.50 19.35
CA ASP A 229 24.11 4.84 19.14
C ASP A 229 23.06 4.84 18.02
N PHE A 230 21.83 5.25 18.36
CA PHE A 230 20.70 5.35 17.45
C PHE A 230 19.64 6.32 17.99
N THR A 231 18.77 6.75 17.10
CA THR A 231 17.45 7.33 17.42
C THR A 231 16.39 6.55 16.66
N LEU A 232 15.31 6.12 17.33
CA LEU A 232 14.18 5.47 16.70
C LEU A 232 12.97 6.39 16.78
N LEU A 233 12.44 6.80 15.62
CA LEU A 233 11.21 7.57 15.49
C LEU A 233 10.04 6.63 15.17
N VAL A 234 9.00 6.65 16.01
CA VAL A 234 7.78 5.84 15.84
C VAL A 234 6.62 6.75 15.47
N ILE A 235 6.14 6.63 14.23
CA ILE A 235 5.07 7.47 13.67
C ILE A 235 3.84 6.60 13.38
N GLY A 236 2.68 7.03 13.90
CA GLY A 236 1.41 6.36 13.67
C GLY A 236 0.34 6.77 14.65
N SER A 237 -0.89 6.31 14.42
CA SER A 237 -2.03 6.48 15.34
C SER A 237 -2.15 5.31 16.32
N ASP A 238 -3.12 5.45 17.24
CA ASP A 238 -3.62 4.40 18.13
C ASP A 238 -2.63 3.97 19.24
N TYR A 239 -1.54 4.71 19.46
CA TYR A 239 -0.61 4.49 20.59
C TYR A 239 -1.13 5.05 21.92
N ASP A 240 -2.26 5.72 21.93
CA ASP A 240 -2.96 6.23 23.11
C ASP A 240 -3.85 5.18 23.81
N CYS A 241 -4.04 3.98 23.23
CA CYS A 241 -4.66 2.85 23.88
C CYS A 241 -3.79 2.31 25.04
N GLU A 242 -4.37 1.49 25.92
CA GLU A 242 -3.70 0.97 27.12
C GLU A 242 -2.40 0.21 26.76
N GLU A 243 -2.46 -0.67 25.76
CA GLU A 243 -1.30 -1.44 25.31
C GLU A 243 -0.22 -0.53 24.67
N GLY A 244 -0.65 0.48 23.91
CA GLY A 244 0.26 1.46 23.32
C GLY A 244 0.96 2.31 24.37
N GLN A 245 0.25 2.70 25.43
CA GLN A 245 0.82 3.42 26.56
C GLN A 245 1.83 2.57 27.33
N LYS A 246 1.50 1.29 27.59
CA LYS A 246 2.44 0.33 28.21
C LYS A 246 3.73 0.19 27.39
N LEU A 247 3.59 0.11 26.07
CA LEU A 247 4.73 0.03 25.17
C LEU A 247 5.63 1.28 25.26
N GLN A 248 5.02 2.46 25.33
CA GLN A 248 5.76 3.72 25.50
C GLN A 248 6.52 3.78 26.84
N GLN A 249 5.95 3.27 27.92
CA GLN A 249 6.56 3.26 29.25
C GLN A 249 7.81 2.38 29.35
N VAL A 250 7.90 1.31 28.56
CA VAL A 250 9.07 0.41 28.57
C VAL A 250 10.13 0.80 27.56
N ALA A 251 9.87 1.77 26.70
CA ALA A 251 10.80 2.25 25.70
C ALA A 251 11.94 3.05 26.32
N CYS A 252 13.19 2.83 25.87
CA CYS A 252 14.32 3.64 26.30
C CYS A 252 14.24 5.07 25.75
N SER A 253 15.03 5.99 26.32
CA SER A 253 14.99 7.43 25.98
C SER A 253 15.35 7.78 24.54
N LYS A 254 15.92 6.84 23.77
CA LYS A 254 16.27 7.00 22.34
C LYS A 254 15.12 6.61 21.39
N ILE A 255 13.97 6.15 21.94
CA ILE A 255 12.78 5.79 21.17
C ILE A 255 11.72 6.89 21.36
N HIS A 256 11.35 7.57 20.28
CA HIS A 256 10.44 8.71 20.30
C HIS A 256 9.14 8.39 19.58
N PHE A 257 8.02 8.40 20.31
CA PHE A 257 6.68 8.22 19.74
C PHE A 257 6.11 9.59 19.33
N LEU A 258 6.06 9.84 18.02
CA LEU A 258 5.69 11.16 17.47
C LEU A 258 4.20 11.29 17.14
N GLY A 259 3.40 10.22 17.40
CA GLY A 259 1.99 10.20 17.06
C GLY A 259 1.73 10.23 15.55
N LYS A 260 0.52 10.61 15.16
CA LYS A 260 0.13 10.74 13.75
C LYS A 260 0.75 12.01 13.13
N LYS A 261 1.45 11.86 12.02
CA LYS A 261 1.99 12.98 11.23
C LYS A 261 1.37 12.98 9.83
N ASN A 262 1.17 14.19 9.26
CA ASN A 262 0.63 14.35 7.90
C ASN A 262 1.75 14.43 6.84
N ASN A 263 2.97 14.76 7.26
CA ASN A 263 4.17 14.92 6.44
C ASN A 263 5.19 13.79 6.67
N VAL A 264 4.73 12.54 6.73
CA VAL A 264 5.56 11.36 6.99
C VAL A 264 6.78 11.28 6.06
N ASN A 265 6.63 11.76 4.82
CA ASN A 265 7.72 11.75 3.84
C ASN A 265 8.92 12.58 4.27
N ASP A 266 8.71 13.72 4.94
CA ASP A 266 9.80 14.57 5.43
C ASP A 266 10.64 13.80 6.45
N TYR A 267 10.00 13.05 7.34
CA TYR A 267 10.71 12.18 8.30
C TYR A 267 11.43 11.04 7.58
N LEU A 268 10.83 10.43 6.53
CA LEU A 268 11.51 9.41 5.73
C LEU A 268 12.74 9.98 5.03
N TYR A 269 12.67 11.20 4.48
CA TYR A 269 13.85 11.83 3.88
C TYR A 269 14.99 12.07 4.88
N CYS A 270 14.67 12.25 6.16
CA CYS A 270 15.65 12.43 7.24
C CYS A 270 16.16 11.12 7.83
N ALA A 271 15.49 9.99 7.59
CA ALA A 271 15.85 8.70 8.17
C ALA A 271 16.94 7.97 7.37
N ASP A 272 17.74 7.13 8.06
CA ASP A 272 18.73 6.22 7.47
C ASP A 272 18.14 4.84 7.19
N ALA A 273 17.28 4.32 8.09
CA ALA A 273 16.66 3.02 7.98
C ALA A 273 15.18 3.04 8.37
N PHE A 274 14.38 2.25 7.64
CA PHE A 274 12.96 2.03 7.90
C PHE A 274 12.76 0.67 8.55
N CYS A 275 12.10 0.64 9.70
CA CYS A 275 11.90 -0.54 10.52
C CYS A 275 10.48 -1.08 10.44
N LEU A 276 10.33 -2.39 10.19
CA LEU A 276 9.03 -3.07 10.20
C LEU A 276 9.15 -4.46 10.79
N THR A 277 8.44 -4.72 11.88
CA THR A 277 8.49 -5.97 12.67
C THR A 277 7.25 -6.84 12.53
N SER A 278 6.44 -6.60 11.51
CA SER A 278 5.11 -7.19 11.33
C SER A 278 5.08 -8.71 11.43
N VAL A 279 3.96 -9.21 11.93
CA VAL A 279 3.59 -10.64 11.92
C VAL A 279 3.12 -11.08 10.53
N TYR A 280 2.42 -10.17 9.87
CA TYR A 280 1.85 -10.40 8.55
C TYR A 280 1.72 -9.08 7.77
N GLU A 281 2.07 -9.12 6.48
CA GLU A 281 1.88 -8.03 5.53
C GLU A 281 1.42 -8.57 4.16
N GLY A 282 0.51 -7.84 3.51
CA GLY A 282 0.28 -8.03 2.08
C GLY A 282 1.45 -7.46 1.28
N LEU A 283 1.41 -6.16 1.03
CA LEU A 283 2.53 -5.36 0.54
C LEU A 283 2.45 -3.99 1.23
N PRO A 284 3.30 -3.71 2.24
CA PRO A 284 3.17 -2.49 3.03
C PRO A 284 3.54 -1.25 2.20
N ILE A 285 2.60 -0.31 2.10
CA ILE A 285 2.80 0.95 1.36
C ILE A 285 3.94 1.76 1.95
N SER A 286 4.05 1.82 3.29
CA SER A 286 5.14 2.55 3.96
C SER A 286 6.54 2.01 3.64
N LEU A 287 6.67 0.72 3.31
CA LEU A 287 7.91 0.14 2.81
C LEU A 287 8.29 0.71 1.43
N LEU A 288 7.31 0.84 0.51
CA LEU A 288 7.55 1.42 -0.81
C LEU A 288 7.84 2.93 -0.71
N GLU A 289 7.20 3.63 0.22
CA GLU A 289 7.51 5.04 0.53
C GLU A 289 8.93 5.20 1.04
N ALA A 290 9.38 4.34 1.95
CA ALA A 290 10.76 4.35 2.46
C ALA A 290 11.78 4.10 1.33
N LEU A 291 11.55 3.09 0.49
CA LEU A 291 12.42 2.83 -0.68
C LEU A 291 12.45 4.00 -1.65
N SER A 292 11.31 4.68 -1.87
CA SER A 292 11.23 5.84 -2.76
C SER A 292 12.08 7.02 -2.26
N CYS A 293 12.22 7.14 -0.94
CA CYS A 293 13.10 8.11 -0.28
C CYS A 293 14.55 7.63 -0.15
N GLY A 294 14.86 6.41 -0.59
CA GLY A 294 16.20 5.80 -0.46
C GLY A 294 16.55 5.39 0.97
N VAL A 295 15.55 5.15 1.80
CA VAL A 295 15.71 4.69 3.18
C VAL A 295 15.84 3.17 3.19
N THR A 296 16.86 2.63 3.88
CA THR A 296 17.13 1.19 3.90
C THR A 296 16.07 0.44 4.72
N PRO A 297 15.28 -0.47 4.13
CA PRO A 297 14.35 -1.29 4.90
C PRO A 297 15.05 -2.31 5.77
N ILE A 298 14.60 -2.45 7.03
CA ILE A 298 14.97 -3.52 7.96
C ILE A 298 13.64 -4.17 8.42
N CYS A 299 13.35 -5.35 7.92
CA CYS A 299 12.02 -5.92 8.03
C CYS A 299 12.03 -7.38 8.49
N THR A 300 10.95 -7.82 9.12
CA THR A 300 10.66 -9.25 9.26
C THR A 300 10.34 -9.86 7.89
N SER A 301 10.79 -11.09 7.65
CA SER A 301 10.59 -11.81 6.39
C SER A 301 9.20 -12.46 6.36
N VAL A 302 8.14 -11.65 6.23
CA VAL A 302 6.73 -12.14 6.26
C VAL A 302 5.92 -11.60 5.08
N GLY A 303 4.96 -12.39 4.66
CA GLY A 303 4.00 -12.00 3.64
C GLY A 303 4.65 -11.57 2.32
N GLY A 304 4.25 -10.39 1.81
CA GLY A 304 4.80 -9.81 0.59
C GLY A 304 6.08 -9.00 0.78
N ILE A 305 6.64 -8.91 1.98
CA ILE A 305 7.90 -8.17 2.23
C ILE A 305 9.07 -8.77 1.44
N PRO A 306 9.28 -10.12 1.39
CA PRO A 306 10.36 -10.72 0.60
C PRO A 306 10.21 -10.53 -0.92
N ASP A 307 9.03 -10.17 -1.41
CA ASP A 307 8.83 -9.82 -2.83
C ASP A 307 9.48 -8.45 -3.16
N VAL A 308 9.68 -7.60 -2.15
CA VAL A 308 10.21 -6.23 -2.28
C VAL A 308 11.63 -6.10 -1.74
N VAL A 309 11.89 -6.68 -0.58
CA VAL A 309 13.19 -6.59 0.09
C VAL A 309 14.01 -7.83 -0.25
N ILE A 310 14.99 -7.66 -1.12
CA ILE A 310 16.02 -8.66 -1.38
C ILE A 310 17.12 -8.45 -0.35
N ASP A 311 17.34 -9.46 0.51
CA ASP A 311 18.27 -9.37 1.62
C ASP A 311 19.69 -8.99 1.17
N ASN A 312 20.32 -8.03 1.85
CA ASN A 312 21.61 -7.40 1.52
C ASN A 312 21.68 -6.67 0.16
N VAL A 313 20.58 -6.52 -0.57
CA VAL A 313 20.53 -5.84 -1.89
C VAL A 313 19.62 -4.62 -1.86
N SER A 314 18.39 -4.76 -1.41
CA SER A 314 17.43 -3.65 -1.31
C SER A 314 16.95 -3.41 0.13
N GLY A 315 17.53 -4.08 1.10
CA GLY A 315 17.26 -3.96 2.53
C GLY A 315 17.82 -5.14 3.30
N TYR A 316 17.40 -5.26 4.55
CA TYR A 316 17.79 -6.34 5.45
C TYR A 316 16.57 -7.07 5.98
N LEU A 317 16.57 -8.38 5.85
CA LEU A 317 15.53 -9.25 6.40
C LEU A 317 16.02 -9.91 7.68
N SER A 318 15.22 -9.89 8.73
CA SER A 318 15.50 -10.69 9.92
C SER A 318 15.35 -12.18 9.61
N ILE A 319 16.26 -12.98 10.12
CA ILE A 319 16.26 -14.44 9.92
C ILE A 319 15.04 -15.14 10.55
N ASN A 320 14.49 -14.53 11.59
CA ASN A 320 13.28 -14.97 12.29
C ASN A 320 12.65 -13.78 13.02
N ARG A 321 11.46 -14.00 13.62
CA ARG A 321 10.73 -13.00 14.41
C ARG A 321 11.10 -13.08 15.89
N THR A 322 12.39 -12.98 16.20
CA THR A 322 12.91 -12.88 17.57
C THR A 322 13.71 -11.58 17.75
N ILE A 323 13.87 -11.15 18.99
CA ILE A 323 14.69 -9.97 19.32
C ILE A 323 16.10 -10.13 18.75
N SER A 324 16.75 -11.27 18.94
CA SER A 324 18.11 -11.52 18.44
C SER A 324 18.17 -11.51 16.91
N GLY A 325 17.17 -12.11 16.23
CA GLY A 325 17.13 -12.14 14.77
C GLY A 325 16.88 -10.77 14.16
N TYR A 326 16.05 -9.93 14.79
CA TYR A 326 15.83 -8.56 14.32
C TYR A 326 17.03 -7.65 14.59
N MET A 327 17.64 -7.75 15.77
CA MET A 327 18.89 -7.04 16.10
C MET A 327 20.02 -7.37 15.14
N GLU A 328 20.14 -8.61 14.71
CA GLU A 328 21.13 -9.04 13.71
C GLU A 328 20.95 -8.25 12.40
N ALA A 329 19.72 -8.13 11.91
CA ALA A 329 19.42 -7.34 10.70
C ALA A 329 19.77 -5.85 10.88
N VAL A 330 19.48 -5.27 12.06
CA VAL A 330 19.88 -3.89 12.41
C VAL A 330 21.42 -3.76 12.42
N LYS A 331 22.14 -4.69 13.03
CA LYS A 331 23.61 -4.67 13.10
C LYS A 331 24.26 -4.81 11.72
N ARG A 332 23.68 -5.63 10.83
CA ARG A 332 24.14 -5.72 9.43
C ARG A 332 24.00 -4.38 8.71
N PHE A 333 22.87 -3.69 8.89
CA PHE A 333 22.69 -2.34 8.34
C PHE A 333 23.74 -1.35 8.90
N LEU A 334 23.99 -1.36 10.21
CA LEU A 334 24.99 -0.46 10.83
C LEU A 334 26.41 -0.71 10.29
N THR A 335 26.74 -1.96 9.98
CA THR A 335 28.05 -2.36 9.42
C THR A 335 28.16 -2.05 7.93
N TYR A 336 27.09 -2.27 7.18
CA TYR A 336 27.06 -2.16 5.70
C TYR A 336 25.82 -1.39 5.24
N PRO A 337 25.73 -0.07 5.45
CA PRO A 337 24.58 0.71 4.99
C PRO A 337 24.48 0.71 3.46
N LEU A 338 23.28 0.47 2.93
CA LEU A 338 23.06 0.46 1.49
C LEU A 338 23.02 1.90 0.92
N PRO A 339 23.60 2.13 -0.29
CA PRO A 339 23.61 3.45 -0.89
C PRO A 339 22.21 3.94 -1.25
N ARG A 340 21.79 5.10 -0.74
CA ARG A 340 20.47 5.73 -1.02
C ARG A 340 20.12 5.76 -2.50
N LYS A 341 21.07 6.17 -3.36
CA LYS A 341 20.86 6.28 -4.80
C LYS A 341 20.50 4.94 -5.44
N GLU A 342 21.08 3.83 -4.96
CA GLU A 342 20.77 2.49 -5.47
C GLU A 342 19.35 2.05 -5.06
N LEU A 343 18.93 2.34 -3.83
CA LEU A 343 17.58 2.05 -3.35
C LEU A 343 16.53 2.84 -4.13
N ILE A 344 16.77 4.12 -4.38
CA ILE A 344 15.90 4.96 -5.22
C ILE A 344 15.83 4.40 -6.65
N ARG A 345 16.97 4.00 -7.25
CA ARG A 345 17.01 3.39 -8.58
C ARG A 345 16.23 2.07 -8.61
N TYR A 346 16.41 1.23 -7.58
CA TYR A 346 15.68 -0.02 -7.42
C TYR A 346 14.16 0.21 -7.34
N TYR A 347 13.72 1.18 -6.51
CA TYR A 347 12.32 1.59 -6.43
C TYR A 347 11.78 2.05 -7.79
N HIS A 348 12.45 2.96 -8.48
CA HIS A 348 11.99 3.46 -9.78
C HIS A 348 11.83 2.35 -10.81
N LYS A 349 12.74 1.38 -10.83
CA LYS A 349 12.74 0.26 -11.78
C LYS A 349 11.61 -0.75 -11.51
N HIS A 350 11.22 -0.96 -10.26
CA HIS A 350 10.37 -2.08 -9.87
C HIS A 350 9.02 -1.68 -9.29
N TYR A 351 8.95 -0.56 -8.56
CA TYR A 351 7.81 -0.21 -7.69
C TYR A 351 7.28 1.21 -7.91
N SER A 352 7.80 1.99 -8.86
CA SER A 352 7.19 3.28 -9.19
C SER A 352 5.78 3.08 -9.75
N MET A 353 4.89 4.04 -9.48
CA MET A 353 3.53 3.99 -10.02
C MET A 353 3.53 4.00 -11.57
N ALA A 354 4.50 4.65 -12.21
CA ALA A 354 4.65 4.64 -13.65
C ALA A 354 4.87 3.21 -14.20
N VAL A 355 5.77 2.43 -13.59
CA VAL A 355 6.01 1.02 -13.97
C VAL A 355 4.78 0.15 -13.71
N CYS A 356 4.12 0.36 -12.57
CA CYS A 356 2.90 -0.34 -12.21
C CYS A 356 1.78 -0.05 -13.23
N ALA A 357 1.48 1.22 -13.49
CA ALA A 357 0.43 1.64 -14.41
C ALA A 357 0.67 1.13 -15.84
N LYS A 358 1.93 1.12 -16.31
CA LYS A 358 2.27 0.54 -17.61
C LYS A 358 1.90 -0.94 -17.72
N LYS A 359 2.12 -1.71 -16.64
CA LYS A 359 1.70 -3.13 -16.60
C LYS A 359 0.17 -3.27 -16.66
N TYR A 360 -0.56 -2.37 -15.98
CA TYR A 360 -2.03 -2.34 -16.05
C TYR A 360 -2.53 -1.96 -17.45
N VAL A 361 -1.93 -0.95 -18.10
CA VAL A 361 -2.26 -0.57 -19.49
C VAL A 361 -2.06 -1.75 -20.43
N ASN A 362 -0.89 -2.40 -20.39
CA ASN A 362 -0.62 -3.58 -21.22
C ASN A 362 -1.65 -4.71 -20.99
N LEU A 363 -2.16 -4.85 -19.77
CA LEU A 363 -3.22 -5.82 -19.46
C LEU A 363 -4.59 -5.38 -19.96
N TYR A 364 -4.89 -4.09 -19.93
CA TYR A 364 -6.14 -3.51 -20.44
C TYR A 364 -6.24 -3.62 -21.97
N GLU A 365 -5.14 -3.59 -22.68
CA GLU A 365 -5.08 -3.71 -24.15
C GLU A 365 -5.37 -5.15 -24.62
N GLN A 366 -5.03 -6.16 -23.85
CA GLN A 366 -5.31 -7.58 -24.14
C GLN A 366 -6.82 -7.91 -24.08
#